data_470823c821c05d927d8015ca8922ca79
#
_entry.id   470823c821c05d927d8015ca8922ca79
#
_cell.length_a   1.000
_cell.length_b   1.000
_cell.length_c   1.000
_cell.angle_alpha   90.00
_cell.angle_beta   90.00
_cell.angle_gamma   90.00
#
_symmetry.space_group_name_H-M   'P 1'
#
loop_
_entity.id
_entity.type
_entity.pdbx_description
1 polymer ?
#
loop_
_entity_poly.entity_id
_entity_poly.type
_entity_poly.pdbx_seq_one_letter_code
_entity_poly.pdbx_strand_id
1 'polypeptide(L)'
;VLLVGVRRERLLFIRDSLLQGLPIAFKDLFCTKCVKTTAGSKMLENFIPNYESTITKNLWSEGAFLLGKLNCDEYAMGSSNETSYFGNVMNPIAEDTVPGGSSGGSASALASDLTPTTIGTDTGGSIRQPASFTGTVGLKPTYGLCSRWGIVAFASSLDQAGPMTKTVEDCALMLEAMAGFDEKEYNCLL
;
A
#
# COMPACT_ATOMS: atom_id res chain seq x y z
N VAL A 1 -15.15 -3.74 8.58
CA VAL A 1 -16.58 -3.39 8.51
C VAL A 1 -16.92 -2.77 7.15
N LEU A 2 -16.06 -1.89 6.61
CA LEU A 2 -16.30 -1.28 5.29
C LEU A 2 -16.24 -2.30 4.15
N LEU A 3 -15.26 -3.23 4.17
CA LEU A 3 -15.15 -4.33 3.22
C LEU A 3 -16.32 -5.33 3.35
N VAL A 4 -16.83 -5.55 4.56
CA VAL A 4 -18.03 -6.37 4.80
C VAL A 4 -19.28 -5.69 4.25
N GLY A 5 -19.39 -4.36 4.33
CA GLY A 5 -20.45 -3.58 3.68
C GLY A 5 -20.41 -3.68 2.16
N VAL A 6 -19.23 -3.50 1.58
CA VAL A 6 -18.98 -3.69 0.14
C VAL A 6 -19.29 -5.13 -0.31
N ARG A 7 -19.03 -6.13 0.57
CA ARG A 7 -19.38 -7.53 0.29
C ARG A 7 -20.88 -7.77 0.18
N ARG A 8 -21.72 -7.01 0.88
CA ARG A 8 -23.18 -7.13 0.83
C ARG A 8 -23.77 -6.56 -0.46
N GLU A 9 -23.14 -5.55 -1.06
CA GLU A 9 -23.55 -4.97 -2.34
C GLU A 9 -23.06 -5.81 -3.55
N ARG A 10 -22.07 -6.70 -3.37
CA ARG A 10 -21.57 -7.61 -4.41
C ARG A 10 -22.61 -8.60 -4.91
N LEU A 11 -23.64 -8.93 -4.15
CA LEU A 11 -24.73 -9.81 -4.60
C LEU A 11 -25.47 -9.24 -5.81
N LEU A 12 -25.23 -8.00 -6.18
CA LEU A 12 -25.79 -7.34 -7.37
C LEU A 12 -24.88 -7.44 -8.62
N PHE A 13 -23.61 -7.83 -8.45
CA PHE A 13 -22.65 -8.02 -9.54
C PHE A 13 -22.14 -9.47 -9.57
N ILE A 14 -22.40 -10.18 -10.64
CA ILE A 14 -22.18 -11.62 -10.84
C ILE A 14 -20.68 -11.97 -10.99
N ARG A 15 -19.82 -11.56 -10.04
CA ARG A 15 -18.42 -12.02 -9.96
C ARG A 15 -18.03 -12.25 -8.50
N ASP A 16 -17.62 -13.48 -8.21
CA ASP A 16 -17.18 -13.95 -6.88
C ASP A 16 -15.71 -13.57 -6.57
N SER A 17 -15.31 -12.32 -6.80
CA SER A 17 -13.97 -11.86 -6.44
C SER A 17 -13.96 -11.13 -5.11
N LEU A 18 -12.89 -11.33 -4.34
CA LEU A 18 -12.77 -10.89 -2.93
C LEU A 18 -12.91 -9.37 -2.76
N LEU A 19 -12.40 -8.58 -3.72
CA LEU A 19 -12.30 -7.11 -3.63
C LEU A 19 -13.09 -6.39 -4.73
N GLN A 20 -14.12 -7.00 -5.29
CA GLN A 20 -14.87 -6.45 -6.42
C GLN A 20 -15.37 -5.02 -6.15
N GLY A 21 -14.90 -4.06 -6.97
CA GLY A 21 -15.28 -2.65 -6.88
C GLY A 21 -14.66 -1.89 -5.72
N LEU A 22 -13.62 -2.43 -5.06
CA LEU A 22 -12.94 -1.75 -3.97
C LEU A 22 -11.92 -0.74 -4.51
N PRO A 23 -12.03 0.57 -4.18
CA PRO A 23 -10.99 1.53 -4.46
C PRO A 23 -9.80 1.35 -3.51
N ILE A 24 -8.59 1.25 -4.07
CA ILE A 24 -7.35 1.12 -3.29
C ILE A 24 -6.37 2.20 -3.67
N ALA A 25 -5.73 2.83 -2.69
CA ALA A 25 -4.63 3.74 -2.92
C ALA A 25 -3.30 3.11 -2.51
N PHE A 26 -2.25 3.36 -3.30
CA PHE A 26 -0.95 2.72 -3.17
C PHE A 26 0.14 3.70 -2.79
N LYS A 27 0.98 3.33 -1.84
CA LYS A 27 2.26 4.01 -1.65
C LYS A 27 3.01 4.11 -2.97
N ASP A 28 3.60 5.25 -3.25
CA ASP A 28 4.17 5.55 -4.57
C ASP A 28 5.52 4.84 -4.86
N LEU A 29 5.68 3.64 -4.31
CA LEU A 29 6.74 2.68 -4.63
C LEU A 29 6.26 1.56 -5.55
N PHE A 30 4.96 1.30 -5.62
CA PHE A 30 4.40 0.21 -6.42
C PHE A 30 4.29 0.64 -7.87
N CYS A 31 5.04 -0.04 -8.76
CA CYS A 31 4.90 0.14 -10.19
C CYS A 31 3.48 -0.22 -10.62
N THR A 32 2.79 0.78 -11.15
CA THR A 32 1.43 0.66 -11.68
C THR A 32 1.47 1.04 -13.15
N LYS A 33 1.09 0.13 -14.02
CA LYS A 33 1.22 0.30 -15.47
C LYS A 33 0.51 1.56 -15.95
N CYS A 34 1.23 2.36 -16.75
CA CYS A 34 0.75 3.62 -17.31
C CYS A 34 0.43 4.71 -16.28
N VAL A 35 0.80 4.54 -15.00
CA VAL A 35 0.63 5.54 -13.95
C VAL A 35 1.99 5.91 -13.38
N LYS A 36 2.23 7.21 -13.15
CA LYS A 36 3.49 7.67 -12.55
C LYS A 36 3.80 6.95 -11.25
N THR A 37 5.07 6.54 -11.07
CA THR A 37 5.58 5.93 -9.86
C THR A 37 6.89 6.62 -9.50
N THR A 38 6.85 7.51 -8.53
CA THR A 38 7.95 8.46 -8.29
C THR A 38 8.83 8.11 -7.10
N ALA A 39 8.40 7.21 -6.24
CA ALA A 39 9.06 6.88 -4.97
C ALA A 39 9.36 8.12 -4.10
N GLY A 40 8.52 9.16 -4.17
CA GLY A 40 8.75 10.42 -3.46
C GLY A 40 9.96 11.22 -3.96
N SER A 41 10.53 10.86 -5.11
CA SER A 41 11.80 11.41 -5.62
C SER A 41 11.62 12.22 -6.89
N LYS A 42 12.36 13.34 -6.98
CA LYS A 42 12.51 14.10 -8.23
C LYS A 42 13.14 13.28 -9.35
N MET A 43 14.03 12.36 -9.04
CA MET A 43 14.70 11.53 -10.05
C MET A 43 13.71 10.67 -10.84
N LEU A 44 12.61 10.26 -10.23
CA LEU A 44 11.57 9.44 -10.85
C LEU A 44 10.29 10.23 -11.19
N GLU A 45 10.31 11.57 -11.12
CA GLU A 45 9.09 12.39 -11.32
C GLU A 45 8.38 12.14 -12.65
N ASN A 46 9.09 11.66 -13.67
CA ASN A 46 8.56 11.34 -14.99
C ASN A 46 8.54 9.83 -15.30
N PHE A 47 8.86 8.99 -14.32
CA PHE A 47 8.84 7.55 -14.53
C PHE A 47 7.42 7.00 -14.60
N ILE A 48 7.09 6.40 -15.72
CA ILE A 48 5.82 5.71 -15.97
C ILE A 48 6.14 4.25 -16.32
N PRO A 49 5.88 3.31 -15.42
CA PRO A 49 6.11 1.90 -15.67
C PRO A 49 5.24 1.38 -16.83
N ASN A 50 5.80 0.48 -17.65
CA ASN A 50 5.06 -0.25 -18.67
C ASN A 50 4.57 -1.63 -18.18
N TYR A 51 4.70 -1.90 -16.88
CA TYR A 51 4.33 -3.15 -16.22
C TYR A 51 3.66 -2.88 -14.86
N GLU A 52 2.94 -3.89 -14.37
CA GLU A 52 2.36 -3.91 -13.02
C GLU A 52 3.34 -4.56 -12.04
N SER A 53 3.36 -4.07 -10.80
CA SER A 53 3.89 -4.86 -9.70
C SER A 53 3.01 -6.10 -9.50
N THR A 54 3.56 -7.17 -8.94
CA THR A 54 2.77 -8.38 -8.65
C THR A 54 1.61 -8.08 -7.70
N ILE A 55 1.85 -7.23 -6.71
CA ILE A 55 0.79 -6.82 -5.76
C ILE A 55 -0.35 -6.10 -6.46
N THR A 56 -0.06 -5.12 -7.34
CA THR A 56 -1.11 -4.42 -8.08
C THR A 56 -1.87 -5.38 -8.99
N LYS A 57 -1.15 -6.27 -9.69
CA LYS A 57 -1.75 -7.29 -10.54
C LYS A 57 -2.70 -8.22 -9.76
N ASN A 58 -2.29 -8.70 -8.59
CA ASN A 58 -3.12 -9.59 -7.75
C ASN A 58 -4.40 -8.88 -7.32
N LEU A 59 -4.29 -7.63 -6.84
CA LEU A 59 -5.44 -6.85 -6.41
C LEU A 59 -6.41 -6.52 -7.55
N TRP A 60 -5.90 -6.26 -8.76
CA TRP A 60 -6.74 -6.09 -9.96
C TRP A 60 -7.48 -7.37 -10.33
N SER A 61 -6.83 -8.53 -10.20
CA SER A 61 -7.48 -9.82 -10.48
C SER A 61 -8.61 -10.13 -9.51
N GLU A 62 -8.54 -9.59 -8.28
CA GLU A 62 -9.59 -9.65 -7.27
C GLU A 62 -10.68 -8.56 -7.44
N GLY A 63 -10.61 -7.78 -8.51
CA GLY A 63 -11.64 -6.80 -8.87
C GLY A 63 -11.50 -5.43 -8.19
N ALA A 64 -10.40 -5.16 -7.50
CA ALA A 64 -10.08 -3.83 -7.00
C ALA A 64 -9.68 -2.88 -8.14
N PHE A 65 -9.70 -1.58 -7.88
CA PHE A 65 -9.21 -0.57 -8.82
C PHE A 65 -8.39 0.51 -8.14
N LEU A 66 -7.53 1.17 -8.94
CA LEU A 66 -6.68 2.26 -8.45
C LEU A 66 -7.49 3.50 -8.13
N LEU A 67 -7.41 3.96 -6.88
CA LEU A 67 -7.89 5.30 -6.49
C LEU A 67 -6.81 6.36 -6.73
N GLY A 68 -5.56 6.05 -6.39
CA GLY A 68 -4.44 6.97 -6.57
C GLY A 68 -3.13 6.48 -5.97
N LYS A 69 -2.08 7.29 -6.15
CA LYS A 69 -0.75 7.08 -5.59
C LYS A 69 -0.58 7.99 -4.38
N LEU A 70 0.06 7.48 -3.34
CA LEU A 70 0.19 8.14 -2.04
C LEU A 70 1.64 8.47 -1.74
N ASN A 71 1.87 9.66 -1.19
CA ASN A 71 3.18 10.17 -0.86
C ASN A 71 3.90 9.29 0.17
N CYS A 72 5.23 9.30 0.12
CA CYS A 72 6.09 8.53 1.00
C CYS A 72 7.43 9.25 1.20
N ASP A 73 8.20 8.86 2.18
CA ASP A 73 9.61 9.25 2.25
C ASP A 73 10.34 8.81 0.98
N GLU A 74 11.27 9.64 0.52
CA GLU A 74 12.03 9.40 -0.71
C GLU A 74 12.70 8.01 -0.69
N TYR A 75 12.42 7.18 -1.70
CA TYR A 75 12.86 5.76 -1.80
C TYR A 75 12.56 4.92 -0.56
N ALA A 76 11.50 5.23 0.19
CA ALA A 76 11.18 4.61 1.48
C ALA A 76 12.25 4.81 2.57
N MET A 77 13.20 5.71 2.36
CA MET A 77 14.32 5.97 3.27
C MET A 77 13.97 7.07 4.26
N GLY A 78 13.05 6.80 5.18
CA GLY A 78 12.64 7.74 6.21
C GLY A 78 11.62 7.13 7.16
N SER A 79 11.25 7.88 8.18
CA SER A 79 10.33 7.45 9.24
C SER A 79 9.33 8.53 9.66
N SER A 80 9.29 9.67 8.95
CA SER A 80 8.41 10.80 9.27
C SER A 80 7.56 11.29 8.11
N ASN A 81 7.91 10.91 6.87
CA ASN A 81 7.35 11.39 5.61
C ASN A 81 7.62 12.88 5.34
N GLU A 82 8.81 13.33 5.73
CA GLU A 82 9.32 14.69 5.51
C GLU A 82 10.37 14.77 4.41
N THR A 83 10.87 13.64 3.90
CA THR A 83 11.95 13.59 2.91
C THR A 83 11.47 13.59 1.46
N SER A 84 10.16 13.56 1.24
CA SER A 84 9.58 13.55 -0.11
C SER A 84 9.85 14.85 -0.87
N TYR A 85 10.24 14.72 -2.14
CA TYR A 85 10.31 15.85 -3.06
C TYR A 85 8.98 16.59 -3.22
N PHE A 86 7.85 15.90 -3.05
CA PHE A 86 6.50 16.45 -3.21
C PHE A 86 5.95 17.12 -1.94
N GLY A 87 6.78 17.27 -0.92
CA GLY A 87 6.42 17.90 0.35
C GLY A 87 6.04 16.92 1.44
N ASN A 88 5.82 17.48 2.62
CA ASN A 88 5.53 16.72 3.83
C ASN A 88 4.11 16.19 3.85
N VAL A 89 3.90 15.08 4.55
CA VAL A 89 2.58 14.58 4.89
C VAL A 89 2.27 14.91 6.35
N MET A 90 1.08 15.41 6.61
CA MET A 90 0.62 15.76 7.95
C MET A 90 -0.13 14.60 8.60
N ASN A 91 -0.05 14.52 9.91
CA ASN A 91 -0.85 13.58 10.70
C ASN A 91 -2.28 14.15 10.87
N PRO A 92 -3.34 13.47 10.39
CA PRO A 92 -4.69 14.01 10.44
C PRO A 92 -5.34 13.93 11.82
N ILE A 93 -4.78 13.15 12.76
CA ILE A 93 -5.34 12.98 14.11
C ILE A 93 -4.60 13.79 15.18
N ALA A 94 -3.48 14.43 14.83
CA ALA A 94 -2.71 15.24 15.76
C ALA A 94 -2.03 16.39 14.99
N GLU A 95 -2.50 17.61 15.22
CA GLU A 95 -1.96 18.82 14.58
C GLU A 95 -0.46 18.97 14.85
N ASP A 96 0.25 19.54 13.89
CA ASP A 96 1.69 19.82 13.96
C ASP A 96 2.58 18.60 14.25
N THR A 97 2.10 17.41 13.92
CA THR A 97 2.86 16.16 14.06
C THR A 97 3.01 15.42 12.72
N VAL A 98 4.02 14.54 12.67
CA VAL A 98 4.25 13.67 11.53
C VAL A 98 3.35 12.42 11.59
N PRO A 99 2.92 11.88 10.45
CA PRO A 99 2.13 10.65 10.42
C PRO A 99 2.98 9.38 10.62
N GLY A 100 4.30 9.56 10.73
CA GLY A 100 5.26 8.47 10.62
C GLY A 100 5.58 8.15 9.16
N GLY A 101 6.51 7.24 8.95
CA GLY A 101 6.95 6.84 7.61
C GLY A 101 7.67 5.49 7.59
N SER A 102 8.02 5.09 6.40
CA SER A 102 7.92 5.80 5.12
C SER A 102 6.55 5.73 4.42
N SER A 103 5.55 4.99 4.92
CA SER A 103 4.19 4.91 4.37
C SER A 103 3.24 5.94 5.00
N GLY A 104 3.73 7.16 5.28
CA GLY A 104 2.96 8.21 5.95
C GLY A 104 1.74 8.67 5.15
N GLY A 105 1.87 8.82 3.83
CA GLY A 105 0.74 9.15 2.96
C GLY A 105 -0.34 8.08 2.96
N SER A 106 0.05 6.79 3.01
CA SER A 106 -0.90 5.68 3.12
C SER A 106 -1.66 5.71 4.43
N ALA A 107 -0.96 5.92 5.54
CA ALA A 107 -1.56 6.03 6.87
C ALA A 107 -2.46 7.26 6.99
N SER A 108 -2.00 8.42 6.55
CA SER A 108 -2.73 9.68 6.61
C SER A 108 -4.01 9.65 5.77
N ALA A 109 -3.95 9.14 4.54
CA ALA A 109 -5.12 9.02 3.68
C ALA A 109 -6.18 8.09 4.28
N LEU A 110 -5.74 6.98 4.88
CA LEU A 110 -6.62 6.04 5.57
C LEU A 110 -7.25 6.65 6.83
N ALA A 111 -6.46 7.33 7.66
CA ALA A 111 -6.94 7.97 8.87
C ALA A 111 -7.91 9.13 8.60
N SER A 112 -7.75 9.80 7.43
CA SER A 112 -8.63 10.87 6.96
C SER A 112 -9.89 10.39 6.22
N ASP A 113 -10.16 9.08 6.18
CA ASP A 113 -11.29 8.50 5.42
C ASP A 113 -11.30 8.77 3.91
N LEU A 114 -10.15 9.11 3.31
CA LEU A 114 -10.03 9.36 1.87
C LEU A 114 -10.08 8.07 1.04
N THR A 115 -9.82 6.94 1.66
CA THR A 115 -9.83 5.62 1.04
C THR A 115 -10.15 4.55 2.09
N PRO A 116 -10.87 3.47 1.73
CA PRO A 116 -11.18 2.39 2.66
C PRO A 116 -9.97 1.53 3.04
N THR A 117 -8.96 1.46 2.16
CA THR A 117 -7.74 0.69 2.38
C THR A 117 -6.58 1.26 1.56
N THR A 118 -5.37 1.06 2.05
CA THR A 118 -4.14 1.44 1.37
C THR A 118 -3.11 0.30 1.44
N ILE A 119 -2.12 0.38 0.56
CA ILE A 119 -0.99 -0.53 0.55
C ILE A 119 0.28 0.27 0.84
N GLY A 120 1.09 -0.25 1.75
CA GLY A 120 2.39 0.28 2.11
C GLY A 120 3.53 -0.72 1.94
N THR A 121 4.74 -0.28 2.28
CA THR A 121 5.92 -1.14 2.41
C THR A 121 6.55 -0.96 3.78
N ASP A 122 7.13 -2.04 4.31
CA ASP A 122 7.79 -2.05 5.62
C ASP A 122 9.14 -2.78 5.51
N THR A 123 10.20 -2.08 5.82
CA THR A 123 11.56 -2.60 5.88
C THR A 123 12.02 -2.67 7.35
N GLY A 124 11.85 -1.57 8.08
CA GLY A 124 12.21 -1.43 9.49
C GLY A 124 11.11 -0.81 10.35
N GLY A 125 9.83 -0.87 9.91
CA GLY A 125 8.70 -0.27 10.60
C GLY A 125 7.78 0.58 9.73
N SER A 126 8.07 0.70 8.43
CA SER A 126 7.43 1.70 7.55
C SER A 126 5.95 1.48 7.21
N ILE A 127 5.31 0.43 7.69
CA ILE A 127 3.85 0.24 7.77
C ILE A 127 3.40 0.39 9.23
N ARG A 128 4.05 -0.33 10.13
CA ARG A 128 3.64 -0.47 11.54
C ARG A 128 3.73 0.85 12.29
N GLN A 129 4.81 1.60 12.09
CA GLN A 129 5.01 2.89 12.77
C GLN A 129 3.96 3.93 12.32
N PRO A 130 3.76 4.23 11.01
CA PRO A 130 2.75 5.19 10.61
C PRO A 130 1.33 4.72 10.96
N ALA A 131 1.03 3.43 10.94
CA ALA A 131 -0.25 2.91 11.42
C ALA A 131 -0.45 3.21 12.91
N SER A 132 0.58 3.01 13.74
CA SER A 132 0.55 3.34 15.17
C SER A 132 0.33 4.84 15.42
N PHE A 133 0.99 5.70 14.65
CA PHE A 133 0.90 7.15 14.82
C PHE A 133 -0.44 7.75 14.36
N THR A 134 -1.14 7.06 13.47
CA THR A 134 -2.41 7.53 12.90
C THR A 134 -3.63 6.74 13.39
N GLY A 135 -3.45 5.81 14.32
CA GLY A 135 -4.55 5.01 14.89
C GLY A 135 -5.21 4.06 13.88
N THR A 136 -4.45 3.58 12.90
CA THR A 136 -4.91 2.63 11.88
C THR A 136 -4.32 1.24 12.09
N VAL A 137 -4.81 0.23 11.37
CA VAL A 137 -4.23 -1.12 11.36
C VAL A 137 -3.22 -1.23 10.23
N GLY A 138 -2.00 -1.64 10.54
CA GLY A 138 -0.95 -1.88 9.56
C GLY A 138 -0.24 -3.20 9.81
N LEU A 139 -0.20 -4.06 8.80
CA LEU A 139 0.42 -5.38 8.89
C LEU A 139 1.66 -5.47 8.01
N LYS A 140 2.79 -5.80 8.62
CA LYS A 140 3.97 -6.31 7.91
C LYS A 140 3.91 -7.84 7.92
N PRO A 141 3.60 -8.47 6.78
CA PRO A 141 3.58 -9.93 6.73
C PRO A 141 4.98 -10.54 6.87
N THR A 142 5.04 -11.85 7.00
CA THR A 142 6.28 -12.60 6.95
C THR A 142 7.00 -12.34 5.62
N TYR A 143 8.32 -12.20 5.69
CA TYR A 143 9.15 -11.99 4.50
C TYR A 143 8.93 -13.10 3.47
N GLY A 144 8.71 -12.69 2.21
CA GLY A 144 8.43 -13.61 1.12
C GLY A 144 6.97 -14.03 0.97
N LEU A 145 6.07 -13.63 1.86
CA LEU A 145 4.64 -13.94 1.71
C LEU A 145 3.97 -13.11 0.60
N CYS A 146 4.41 -11.88 0.42
CA CYS A 146 3.99 -10.99 -0.66
C CYS A 146 5.18 -10.72 -1.57
N SER A 147 4.99 -10.84 -2.88
CA SER A 147 6.04 -10.54 -3.86
C SER A 147 6.48 -9.09 -3.80
N ARG A 148 7.79 -8.86 -3.96
CA ARG A 148 8.40 -7.52 -4.09
C ARG A 148 8.63 -7.12 -5.54
N TRP A 149 8.27 -7.98 -6.49
CA TRP A 149 8.43 -7.66 -7.91
C TRP A 149 7.63 -6.41 -8.28
N GLY A 150 8.34 -5.43 -8.87
CA GLY A 150 7.75 -4.16 -9.27
C GLY A 150 7.55 -3.17 -8.13
N ILE A 151 8.22 -3.36 -6.99
CA ILE A 151 8.30 -2.38 -5.90
C ILE A 151 9.67 -1.72 -5.94
N VAL A 152 9.73 -0.39 -5.91
CA VAL A 152 10.99 0.34 -5.77
C VAL A 152 11.62 -0.01 -4.42
N ALA A 153 12.81 -0.61 -4.44
CA ALA A 153 13.43 -1.16 -3.25
C ALA A 153 14.06 -0.08 -2.35
N PHE A 154 14.03 -0.34 -1.04
CA PHE A 154 14.92 0.28 -0.04
C PHE A 154 16.03 -0.69 0.35
N ALA A 155 15.68 -1.82 0.93
CA ALA A 155 16.59 -2.90 1.31
C ALA A 155 15.97 -4.24 0.95
N SER A 156 16.30 -4.79 -0.22
CA SER A 156 15.63 -5.94 -0.82
C SER A 156 15.56 -7.18 0.08
N SER A 157 16.53 -7.36 0.99
CA SER A 157 16.54 -8.46 1.95
C SER A 157 15.59 -8.29 3.14
N LEU A 158 14.94 -7.13 3.28
CA LEU A 158 14.06 -6.79 4.40
C LEU A 158 12.71 -6.22 3.96
N ASP A 159 12.62 -5.65 2.77
CA ASP A 159 11.41 -5.00 2.26
C ASP A 159 10.24 -5.98 2.21
N GLN A 160 9.07 -5.51 2.63
CA GLN A 160 7.84 -6.26 2.51
C GLN A 160 6.66 -5.34 2.18
N ALA A 161 5.83 -5.74 1.23
CA ALA A 161 4.52 -5.12 1.01
C ALA A 161 3.53 -5.57 2.08
N GLY A 162 2.62 -4.70 2.46
CA GLY A 162 1.55 -5.06 3.39
C GLY A 162 0.37 -4.10 3.36
N PRO A 163 -0.80 -4.56 3.82
CA PRO A 163 -2.01 -3.78 3.86
C PRO A 163 -2.04 -2.81 5.04
N MET A 164 -2.76 -1.71 4.85
CA MET A 164 -3.16 -0.79 5.90
C MET A 164 -4.67 -0.54 5.80
N THR A 165 -5.39 -0.70 6.90
CA THR A 165 -6.86 -0.73 6.94
C THR A 165 -7.40 -0.11 8.24
N LYS A 166 -8.71 0.01 8.35
CA LYS A 166 -9.38 0.49 9.58
C LYS A 166 -9.61 -0.64 10.59
N THR A 167 -9.77 -1.88 10.14
CA THR A 167 -10.04 -3.05 10.99
C THR A 167 -9.07 -4.19 10.70
N VAL A 168 -8.90 -5.08 11.66
CA VAL A 168 -8.05 -6.28 11.51
C VAL A 168 -8.66 -7.25 10.50
N GLU A 169 -9.97 -7.34 10.44
CA GLU A 169 -10.70 -8.18 9.50
C GLU A 169 -10.46 -7.73 8.05
N ASP A 170 -10.53 -6.43 7.78
CA ASP A 170 -10.20 -5.88 6.46
C ASP A 170 -8.74 -6.13 6.10
N CYS A 171 -7.85 -6.04 7.10
CA CYS A 171 -6.43 -6.31 6.91
C CYS A 171 -6.18 -7.78 6.49
N ALA A 172 -6.89 -8.72 7.08
CA ALA A 172 -6.80 -10.15 6.72
C ALA A 172 -7.30 -10.40 5.29
N LEU A 173 -8.43 -9.79 4.91
CA LEU A 173 -8.96 -9.90 3.53
C LEU A 173 -8.01 -9.31 2.49
N MET A 174 -7.40 -8.17 2.80
CA MET A 174 -6.41 -7.55 1.93
C MET A 174 -5.16 -8.41 1.80
N LEU A 175 -4.67 -9.00 2.90
CA LEU A 175 -3.51 -9.88 2.86
C LEU A 175 -3.78 -11.13 2.02
N GLU A 176 -4.96 -11.73 2.13
CA GLU A 176 -5.38 -12.88 1.33
C GLU A 176 -5.29 -12.57 -0.19
N ALA A 177 -5.73 -11.37 -0.59
CA ALA A 177 -5.66 -10.94 -1.98
C ALA A 177 -4.24 -10.56 -2.45
N MET A 178 -3.34 -10.19 -1.54
CA MET A 178 -1.97 -9.76 -1.85
C MET A 178 -0.98 -10.92 -1.87
N ALA A 179 -1.17 -11.90 -0.99
CA ALA A 179 -0.25 -13.01 -0.78
C ALA A 179 -0.29 -14.01 -1.94
N GLY A 180 0.82 -14.71 -2.13
CA GLY A 180 0.89 -15.79 -3.10
C GLY A 180 2.25 -15.89 -3.78
N PHE A 181 2.49 -17.02 -4.41
CA PHE A 181 3.70 -17.33 -5.14
C PHE A 181 3.85 -16.42 -6.38
N ASP A 182 5.09 -16.00 -6.64
CA ASP A 182 5.46 -15.25 -7.84
C ASP A 182 6.77 -15.81 -8.42
N GLU A 183 6.72 -16.33 -9.62
CA GLU A 183 7.89 -16.84 -10.34
C GLU A 183 8.99 -15.80 -10.57
N LYS A 184 8.66 -14.51 -10.48
CA LYS A 184 9.59 -13.39 -10.66
C LYS A 184 10.32 -13.01 -9.37
N GLU A 185 9.92 -13.56 -8.24
CA GLU A 185 10.46 -13.22 -6.92
C GLU A 185 11.07 -14.46 -6.25
N TYR A 186 12.39 -14.49 -6.21
CA TYR A 186 13.17 -15.65 -5.75
C TYR A 186 12.90 -16.08 -4.29
N ASN A 187 12.46 -15.13 -3.45
CA ASN A 187 12.19 -15.39 -2.04
C ASN A 187 10.69 -15.48 -1.73
N CYS A 188 9.84 -15.56 -2.76
CA CYS A 188 8.42 -15.72 -2.54
C CYS A 188 8.12 -17.10 -1.95
N LEU A 189 7.37 -17.13 -0.84
CA LEU A 189 6.93 -18.38 -0.20
C LEU A 189 5.76 -18.99 -0.99
N LEU A 190 5.72 -20.31 -1.02
CA LEU A 190 4.64 -21.08 -1.63
C LEU A 190 3.34 -21.02 -0.81
#